data_b155968e9b9f9c7531bd6a04b71f4e33
#
_entry.id   b155968e9b9f9c7531bd6a04b71f4e33
#
_cell.length_a   1.000
_cell.length_b   1.000
_cell.length_c   1.000
_cell.angle_alpha   90.00
_cell.angle_beta   90.00
_cell.angle_gamma   90.00
#
_symmetry.space_group_name_H-M   'P 1'
#
loop_
_entity.id
_entity.type
_entity.pdbx_description
1 polymer ?
#
loop_
_entity_poly.entity_id
_entity_poly.type
_entity_poly.pdbx_seq_one_letter_code
_entity_poly.pdbx_strand_id
1 'polypeptide(L)'
;HSESSWLRFRGPNGSGVSDATEFPVEFGPEFNVVWETQVPSGRSSPVVVRDRVYVTTTDGGNLVTLSLDRLTGAIVWRRTLEPLHADVFYQGNDASSPTPASDGTNVYVFSSELGLVSYDPDGNERWRYELGPFENFYGLAASPVVAGDLVLLVCDQTRGSFLVAVDTANGERRWQTPRPGRKESWATPVLYPAERPTSVITFGSGWVDGYDVETGEHLWELPGVGEAPVASPTVSGSMMVINVPNHSSEYPYPATDELFAEVDGNRDGRVSVSELSGIP
;
A
#
# COMPACT_ATOMS: atom_id res chain seq x y z
N HIS A 1 -22.41 -0.90 -17.94
CA HIS A 1 -21.17 -1.37 -17.33
C HIS A 1 -20.90 -0.49 -16.13
N SER A 2 -20.94 -1.04 -14.90
CA SER A 2 -20.42 -0.32 -13.75
C SER A 2 -18.92 -0.15 -13.99
N GLU A 3 -18.45 1.10 -14.04
CA GLU A 3 -17.04 1.37 -14.18
C GLU A 3 -16.32 0.86 -12.95
N SER A 4 -15.73 -0.33 -13.05
CA SER A 4 -14.95 -0.90 -11.97
C SER A 4 -13.70 -0.05 -11.77
N SER A 5 -13.64 0.67 -10.67
CA SER A 5 -12.46 1.44 -10.27
C SER A 5 -11.46 0.53 -9.57
N TRP A 6 -10.16 0.76 -9.81
CA TRP A 6 -9.04 0.07 -9.17
C TRP A 6 -8.16 1.10 -8.48
N LEU A 7 -8.60 1.56 -7.30
CA LEU A 7 -8.17 2.83 -6.70
C LEU A 7 -6.85 2.77 -5.92
N ARG A 8 -6.21 1.62 -5.81
CA ARG A 8 -5.00 1.43 -5.01
C ARG A 8 -4.27 0.13 -5.40
N PHE A 9 -3.11 -0.10 -4.78
CA PHE A 9 -2.39 -1.36 -4.89
C PHE A 9 -3.32 -2.55 -4.58
N ARG A 10 -3.39 -3.52 -5.51
CA ARG A 10 -4.25 -4.71 -5.46
C ARG A 10 -5.77 -4.40 -5.41
N GLY A 11 -6.19 -3.21 -5.85
CA GLY A 11 -7.60 -2.85 -6.03
C GLY A 11 -8.43 -2.76 -4.75
N PRO A 12 -9.71 -3.18 -4.78
CA PRO A 12 -10.61 -3.02 -3.64
C PRO A 12 -10.03 -3.58 -2.35
N ASN A 13 -9.78 -2.72 -1.39
CA ASN A 13 -9.14 -2.99 -0.10
C ASN A 13 -7.89 -3.89 -0.17
N GLY A 14 -7.11 -3.80 -1.25
CA GLY A 14 -5.91 -4.62 -1.42
C GLY A 14 -6.17 -6.12 -1.61
N SER A 15 -7.39 -6.51 -1.95
CA SER A 15 -7.80 -7.93 -2.06
C SER A 15 -7.22 -8.64 -3.29
N GLY A 16 -6.88 -7.91 -4.34
CA GLY A 16 -6.51 -8.48 -5.64
C GLY A 16 -7.68 -9.09 -6.40
N VAL A 17 -8.91 -8.83 -5.98
CA VAL A 17 -10.14 -9.38 -6.56
C VAL A 17 -10.91 -8.29 -7.29
N SER A 18 -11.38 -8.60 -8.48
CA SER A 18 -12.26 -7.76 -9.30
C SER A 18 -13.62 -8.44 -9.48
N ASP A 19 -14.68 -7.65 -9.49
CA ASP A 19 -16.03 -8.11 -9.82
C ASP A 19 -16.24 -8.32 -11.34
N ALA A 20 -15.26 -7.98 -12.17
CA ALA A 20 -15.31 -8.21 -13.61
C ALA A 20 -15.33 -9.72 -13.90
N THR A 21 -16.25 -10.14 -14.76
CA THR A 21 -16.46 -11.56 -15.10
C THR A 21 -16.00 -11.90 -16.53
N GLU A 22 -15.76 -10.88 -17.34
CA GLU A 22 -15.37 -11.03 -18.74
C GLU A 22 -13.89 -10.65 -18.92
N PHE A 23 -13.02 -11.61 -18.65
CA PHE A 23 -11.59 -11.45 -18.94
C PHE A 23 -11.22 -12.27 -20.19
N PRO A 24 -10.39 -11.74 -21.09
CA PRO A 24 -9.81 -12.55 -22.14
C PRO A 24 -8.92 -13.64 -21.52
N VAL A 25 -9.19 -14.89 -21.87
CA VAL A 25 -8.39 -16.04 -21.44
C VAL A 25 -7.07 -16.11 -22.23
N GLU A 26 -7.13 -15.65 -23.48
CA GLU A 26 -5.97 -15.56 -24.36
C GLU A 26 -5.75 -14.11 -24.76
N PHE A 27 -4.54 -13.61 -24.57
CA PHE A 27 -4.13 -12.27 -25.02
C PHE A 27 -2.63 -12.26 -25.37
N GLY A 28 -2.24 -11.39 -26.27
CA GLY A 28 -0.87 -11.22 -26.73
C GLY A 28 -0.74 -9.95 -27.55
N PRO A 29 0.48 -9.58 -27.99
CA PRO A 29 0.72 -8.29 -28.65
C PRO A 29 -0.21 -7.95 -29.82
N GLU A 30 -0.68 -8.96 -30.53
CA GLU A 30 -1.59 -8.80 -31.69
C GLU A 30 -3.01 -9.32 -31.43
N PHE A 31 -3.32 -9.70 -30.19
CA PHE A 31 -4.54 -10.38 -29.87
C PHE A 31 -5.11 -9.95 -28.52
N ASN A 32 -6.34 -9.45 -28.51
CA ASN A 32 -7.04 -8.94 -27.32
C ASN A 32 -6.30 -7.81 -26.56
N VAL A 33 -5.43 -7.06 -27.24
CA VAL A 33 -4.81 -5.84 -26.75
C VAL A 33 -5.56 -4.64 -27.33
N VAL A 34 -6.11 -3.78 -26.46
CA VAL A 34 -6.85 -2.59 -26.87
C VAL A 34 -5.89 -1.46 -27.27
N TRP A 35 -4.84 -1.29 -26.46
CA TRP A 35 -3.78 -0.30 -26.71
C TRP A 35 -2.51 -0.71 -25.94
N GLU A 36 -1.40 -0.16 -26.41
CA GLU A 36 -0.08 -0.25 -25.78
C GLU A 36 0.54 1.15 -25.78
N THR A 37 1.12 1.56 -24.66
CA THR A 37 1.78 2.86 -24.52
C THR A 37 3.16 2.70 -23.93
N GLN A 38 4.16 3.20 -24.63
CA GLN A 38 5.52 3.21 -24.13
C GLN A 38 5.67 4.28 -23.05
N VAL A 39 6.14 3.88 -21.87
CA VAL A 39 6.39 4.75 -20.71
C VAL A 39 7.81 4.47 -20.19
N PRO A 40 8.42 5.40 -19.41
CA PRO A 40 9.67 5.11 -18.73
C PRO A 40 9.56 3.91 -17.79
N SER A 41 10.71 3.33 -17.43
CA SER A 41 10.73 2.20 -16.49
C SER A 41 10.12 2.59 -15.14
N GLY A 42 9.35 1.68 -14.55
CA GLY A 42 8.72 1.89 -13.24
C GLY A 42 8.31 0.57 -12.60
N ARG A 43 7.95 0.64 -11.32
CA ARG A 43 7.62 -0.52 -10.50
C ARG A 43 6.18 -0.49 -9.97
N SER A 44 5.49 0.64 -10.06
CA SER A 44 4.12 0.74 -9.57
C SER A 44 3.15 -0.14 -10.37
N SER A 45 2.11 -0.59 -9.71
CA SER A 45 0.93 -1.13 -10.40
C SER A 45 0.09 0.02 -10.96
N PRO A 46 -0.67 -0.21 -12.04
CA PRO A 46 -1.62 0.78 -12.53
C PRO A 46 -2.79 0.95 -11.57
N VAL A 47 -3.27 2.19 -11.45
CA VAL A 47 -4.49 2.56 -10.71
C VAL A 47 -5.50 3.08 -11.72
N VAL A 48 -6.74 2.59 -11.66
CA VAL A 48 -7.81 2.96 -12.60
C VAL A 48 -8.85 3.77 -11.87
N VAL A 49 -9.04 5.01 -12.30
CA VAL A 49 -9.98 5.97 -11.73
C VAL A 49 -10.83 6.55 -12.86
N ARG A 50 -12.09 6.16 -12.93
CA ARG A 50 -13.00 6.59 -14.00
C ARG A 50 -12.41 6.34 -15.40
N ASP A 51 -12.14 7.40 -16.16
CA ASP A 51 -11.58 7.40 -17.51
C ASP A 51 -10.04 7.51 -17.55
N ARG A 52 -9.36 7.38 -16.41
CA ARG A 52 -7.91 7.53 -16.29
C ARG A 52 -7.22 6.28 -15.75
N VAL A 53 -5.99 6.07 -16.22
CA VAL A 53 -5.04 5.13 -15.64
C VAL A 53 -3.84 5.92 -15.13
N TYR A 54 -3.46 5.71 -13.88
CA TYR A 54 -2.31 6.37 -13.27
C TYR A 54 -1.22 5.36 -12.97
N VAL A 55 0.03 5.73 -13.29
CA VAL A 55 1.23 4.97 -12.96
C VAL A 55 2.35 5.91 -12.54
N THR A 56 3.24 5.42 -11.71
CA THR A 56 4.52 6.08 -11.40
C THR A 56 5.66 5.33 -12.05
N THR A 57 6.63 6.09 -12.54
CA THR A 57 7.84 5.61 -13.20
C THR A 57 9.03 6.47 -12.76
N THR A 58 10.22 6.10 -13.18
CA THR A 58 11.43 6.93 -12.98
C THR A 58 12.06 7.31 -14.32
N ASP A 59 12.53 8.54 -14.45
CA ASP A 59 13.22 9.02 -15.64
C ASP A 59 14.36 9.97 -15.25
N GLY A 60 15.58 9.58 -15.56
CA GLY A 60 16.77 10.36 -15.20
C GLY A 60 16.95 10.60 -13.70
N GLY A 61 16.51 9.68 -12.85
CA GLY A 61 16.55 9.81 -11.39
C GLY A 61 15.37 10.60 -10.79
N ASN A 62 14.45 11.08 -11.61
CA ASN A 62 13.27 11.81 -11.17
C ASN A 62 12.05 10.89 -11.07
N LEU A 63 11.16 11.14 -10.11
CA LEU A 63 9.86 10.51 -10.07
C LEU A 63 8.96 11.10 -11.16
N VAL A 64 8.34 10.23 -11.95
CA VAL A 64 7.38 10.62 -12.98
C VAL A 64 6.03 10.02 -12.68
N THR A 65 5.01 10.86 -12.57
CA THR A 65 3.61 10.45 -12.52
C THR A 65 2.98 10.66 -13.88
N LEU A 66 2.31 9.62 -14.39
CA LEU A 66 1.60 9.65 -15.66
C LEU A 66 0.10 9.44 -15.44
N SER A 67 -0.70 10.19 -16.17
CA SER A 67 -2.12 9.92 -16.39
C SER A 67 -2.34 9.55 -17.83
N LEU A 68 -2.96 8.41 -18.06
CA LEU A 68 -3.31 7.94 -19.39
C LEU A 68 -4.84 7.87 -19.55
N ASP A 69 -5.30 8.13 -20.74
CA ASP A 69 -6.70 7.88 -21.10
C ASP A 69 -6.95 6.36 -21.09
N ARG A 70 -7.97 5.92 -20.36
CA ARG A 70 -8.28 4.49 -20.17
C ARG A 70 -8.66 3.76 -21.46
N LEU A 71 -9.28 4.46 -22.41
CA LEU A 71 -9.79 3.85 -23.64
C LEU A 71 -8.74 3.80 -24.75
N THR A 72 -7.86 4.79 -24.79
CA THR A 72 -6.91 4.97 -25.91
C THR A 72 -5.45 4.74 -25.52
N GLY A 73 -5.13 4.75 -24.24
CA GLY A 73 -3.75 4.70 -23.74
C GLY A 73 -2.97 6.01 -23.96
N ALA A 74 -3.59 7.05 -24.52
CA ALA A 74 -2.91 8.32 -24.74
C ALA A 74 -2.48 8.96 -23.41
N ILE A 75 -1.24 9.45 -23.33
CA ILE A 75 -0.77 10.20 -22.16
C ILE A 75 -1.52 11.54 -22.11
N VAL A 76 -2.34 11.74 -21.07
CA VAL A 76 -3.12 12.95 -20.85
C VAL A 76 -2.25 14.02 -20.21
N TRP A 77 -1.50 13.62 -19.19
CA TRP A 77 -0.51 14.48 -18.56
C TRP A 77 0.65 13.68 -17.98
N ARG A 78 1.76 14.37 -17.81
CA ARG A 78 2.99 13.89 -17.18
C ARG A 78 3.45 14.93 -16.16
N ARG A 79 3.81 14.47 -14.95
CA ARG A 79 4.45 15.30 -13.93
C ARG A 79 5.76 14.67 -13.53
N THR A 80 6.82 15.49 -13.51
CA THR A 80 8.18 15.06 -13.15
C THR A 80 8.59 15.85 -11.92
N LEU A 81 9.04 15.16 -10.89
CA LEU A 81 9.53 15.73 -9.64
C LEU A 81 10.96 15.30 -9.39
N GLU A 82 11.81 16.27 -9.12
CA GLU A 82 13.17 16.02 -8.65
C GLU A 82 13.14 15.55 -7.19
N PRO A 83 13.99 14.58 -6.81
CA PRO A 83 14.09 14.13 -5.42
C PRO A 83 14.54 15.27 -4.49
N LEU A 84 13.95 15.33 -3.29
CA LEU A 84 14.39 16.26 -2.23
C LEU A 84 15.67 15.75 -1.55
N HIS A 85 15.85 14.43 -1.53
CA HIS A 85 17.03 13.74 -1.03
C HIS A 85 17.20 12.44 -1.81
N ALA A 86 18.39 11.90 -1.84
CA ALA A 86 18.66 10.63 -2.51
C ALA A 86 18.55 9.49 -1.51
N ASP A 87 17.69 8.51 -1.82
CA ASP A 87 17.64 7.24 -1.12
C ASP A 87 18.53 6.19 -1.78
N VAL A 88 18.91 5.20 -1.00
CA VAL A 88 19.60 4.01 -1.51
C VAL A 88 18.57 2.95 -1.81
N PHE A 89 18.42 2.58 -3.06
CA PHE A 89 17.57 1.47 -3.48
C PHE A 89 18.42 0.25 -3.79
N TYR A 90 18.07 -0.88 -3.19
CA TYR A 90 18.69 -2.15 -3.54
C TYR A 90 18.16 -2.66 -4.89
N GLN A 91 18.93 -3.54 -5.53
CA GLN A 91 18.64 -4.08 -6.88
C GLN A 91 17.17 -4.48 -7.04
N GLY A 92 16.51 -3.88 -8.02
CA GLY A 92 15.13 -4.18 -8.39
C GLY A 92 14.08 -3.31 -7.73
N ASN A 93 14.45 -2.35 -6.85
CA ASN A 93 13.56 -1.33 -6.31
C ASN A 93 13.95 0.07 -6.83
N ASP A 94 13.04 1.01 -6.80
CA ASP A 94 13.27 2.41 -7.15
C ASP A 94 12.19 3.33 -6.54
N ALA A 95 12.33 4.64 -6.74
CA ALA A 95 11.44 5.66 -6.20
C ALA A 95 9.97 5.52 -6.62
N SER A 96 9.69 4.75 -7.70
CA SER A 96 8.33 4.51 -8.21
C SER A 96 7.68 3.22 -7.68
N SER A 97 8.33 2.49 -6.77
CA SER A 97 7.83 1.21 -6.27
C SER A 97 6.48 1.29 -5.56
N PRO A 98 6.20 2.32 -4.75
CA PRO A 98 4.87 2.51 -4.21
C PRO A 98 3.84 2.78 -5.32
N THR A 99 2.74 2.04 -5.28
CA THR A 99 1.62 2.26 -6.20
C THR A 99 0.79 3.45 -5.73
N PRO A 100 0.36 4.35 -6.63
CA PRO A 100 -0.55 5.43 -6.28
C PRO A 100 -1.85 4.95 -5.62
N ALA A 101 -2.52 5.83 -4.88
CA ALA A 101 -3.88 5.61 -4.39
C ALA A 101 -4.79 6.75 -4.87
N SER A 102 -6.11 6.53 -4.83
CA SER A 102 -7.11 7.55 -5.20
C SER A 102 -8.32 7.51 -4.29
N ASP A 103 -8.95 8.67 -4.10
CA ASP A 103 -10.26 8.83 -3.48
C ASP A 103 -11.44 8.69 -4.48
N GLY A 104 -11.14 8.30 -5.73
CA GLY A 104 -12.09 8.26 -6.84
C GLY A 104 -12.13 9.55 -7.67
N THR A 105 -11.36 10.55 -7.31
CA THR A 105 -11.21 11.82 -8.03
C THR A 105 -9.74 12.23 -8.13
N ASN A 106 -9.10 12.46 -7.00
CA ASN A 106 -7.71 12.87 -6.90
C ASN A 106 -6.79 11.64 -6.78
N VAL A 107 -5.54 11.82 -7.13
CA VAL A 107 -4.52 10.77 -6.98
C VAL A 107 -3.46 11.20 -5.97
N TYR A 108 -3.01 10.23 -5.18
CA TYR A 108 -2.01 10.38 -4.13
C TYR A 108 -0.82 9.49 -4.44
N VAL A 109 0.33 10.09 -4.58
CA VAL A 109 1.58 9.45 -4.95
C VAL A 109 2.54 9.54 -3.78
N PHE A 110 3.20 8.45 -3.45
CA PHE A 110 4.27 8.43 -2.47
C PHE A 110 5.60 8.05 -3.13
N SER A 111 6.65 8.71 -2.70
CA SER A 111 8.04 8.31 -2.93
C SER A 111 8.83 8.57 -1.66
N SER A 112 9.71 7.66 -1.30
CA SER A 112 10.60 7.83 -0.13
C SER A 112 11.52 9.04 -0.28
N GLU A 113 11.82 9.46 -1.49
CA GLU A 113 12.67 10.63 -1.78
C GLU A 113 11.94 11.98 -1.75
N LEU A 114 10.60 11.98 -1.65
CA LEU A 114 9.77 13.17 -1.75
C LEU A 114 8.74 13.31 -0.63
N GLY A 115 8.17 12.17 -0.19
CA GLY A 115 6.96 12.14 0.62
C GLY A 115 5.70 11.90 -0.21
N LEU A 116 4.56 12.40 0.28
CA LEU A 116 3.26 12.30 -0.38
C LEU A 116 2.99 13.54 -1.24
N VAL A 117 2.47 13.32 -2.44
CA VAL A 117 2.02 14.38 -3.36
C VAL A 117 0.63 14.06 -3.85
N SER A 118 -0.26 15.05 -3.87
CA SER A 118 -1.61 14.92 -4.42
C SER A 118 -1.75 15.70 -5.72
N TYR A 119 -2.40 15.06 -6.70
CA TYR A 119 -2.76 15.70 -7.96
C TYR A 119 -4.27 15.63 -8.17
N ASP A 120 -4.82 16.68 -8.79
CA ASP A 120 -6.17 16.65 -9.32
C ASP A 120 -6.25 15.87 -10.66
N PRO A 121 -7.44 15.64 -11.24
CA PRO A 121 -7.58 14.93 -12.52
C PRO A 121 -6.84 15.58 -13.71
N ASP A 122 -6.59 16.88 -13.65
CA ASP A 122 -5.87 17.65 -14.69
C ASP A 122 -4.34 17.64 -14.44
N GLY A 123 -3.90 17.01 -13.37
CA GLY A 123 -2.50 16.89 -12.99
C GLY A 123 -1.94 18.12 -12.30
N ASN A 124 -2.78 19.04 -11.82
CA ASN A 124 -2.30 20.12 -10.98
C ASN A 124 -1.94 19.58 -9.60
N GLU A 125 -0.78 19.93 -9.08
CA GLU A 125 -0.39 19.60 -7.70
C GLU A 125 -1.33 20.35 -6.75
N ARG A 126 -2.01 19.60 -5.88
CA ARG A 126 -2.94 20.13 -4.88
C ARG A 126 -2.22 20.47 -3.59
N TRP A 127 -1.36 19.55 -3.16
CA TRP A 127 -0.54 19.68 -1.97
C TRP A 127 0.61 18.67 -1.99
N ARG A 128 1.58 18.91 -1.13
CA ARG A 128 2.71 18.02 -0.85
C ARG A 128 2.94 17.94 0.67
N TYR A 129 3.20 16.73 1.14
CA TYR A 129 3.62 16.45 2.50
C TYR A 129 4.98 15.76 2.46
N GLU A 130 6.03 16.55 2.74
CA GLU A 130 7.40 16.08 2.68
C GLU A 130 7.70 15.08 3.79
N LEU A 131 8.37 13.99 3.46
CA LEU A 131 8.79 12.92 4.34
C LEU A 131 10.19 12.44 3.97
N GLY A 132 10.90 11.90 4.93
CA GLY A 132 12.23 11.35 4.76
C GLY A 132 13.34 12.31 5.26
N PRO A 133 14.61 11.99 5.06
CA PRO A 133 15.10 10.74 4.49
C PRO A 133 14.78 9.53 5.39
N PHE A 134 14.70 8.35 4.77
CA PHE A 134 14.38 7.11 5.46
C PHE A 134 15.59 6.19 5.56
N GLU A 135 15.69 5.43 6.65
CA GLU A 135 16.67 4.36 6.82
C GLU A 135 16.03 3.01 6.48
N ASN A 136 15.99 2.67 5.20
CA ASN A 136 15.46 1.38 4.74
C ASN A 136 16.38 0.81 3.66
N PHE A 137 16.88 -0.41 3.85
CA PHE A 137 17.90 -1.02 3.00
C PHE A 137 17.44 -1.19 1.54
N TYR A 138 16.16 -1.51 1.31
CA TYR A 138 15.60 -1.68 -0.03
C TYR A 138 14.84 -0.45 -0.54
N GLY A 139 14.73 0.61 0.26
CA GLY A 139 13.81 1.72 0.06
C GLY A 139 12.38 1.38 0.49
N LEU A 140 11.56 2.38 0.79
CA LEU A 140 10.16 2.19 1.14
C LEU A 140 9.32 1.87 -0.11
N ALA A 141 8.53 0.80 -0.03
CA ALA A 141 7.66 0.37 -1.13
C ALA A 141 6.19 0.17 -0.68
N ALA A 142 5.87 0.35 0.59
CA ALA A 142 4.49 0.37 1.05
C ALA A 142 3.71 1.48 0.33
N SER A 143 2.57 1.13 -0.24
CA SER A 143 1.74 2.07 -0.99
C SER A 143 0.82 2.85 -0.07
N PRO A 144 0.46 4.10 -0.37
CA PRO A 144 -0.55 4.86 0.36
C PRO A 144 -1.93 4.21 0.25
N VAL A 145 -2.77 4.46 1.24
CA VAL A 145 -4.14 3.95 1.32
C VAL A 145 -5.07 5.10 1.70
N VAL A 146 -6.18 5.21 0.98
CA VAL A 146 -7.21 6.23 1.29
C VAL A 146 -8.30 5.61 2.16
N ALA A 147 -8.64 6.29 3.25
CA ALA A 147 -9.71 5.96 4.17
C ALA A 147 -10.52 7.23 4.49
N GLY A 148 -11.69 7.39 3.86
CA GLY A 148 -12.48 8.61 4.00
C GLY A 148 -11.73 9.86 3.53
N ASP A 149 -11.50 10.80 4.45
CA ASP A 149 -10.74 12.03 4.22
C ASP A 149 -9.25 11.94 4.58
N LEU A 150 -8.74 10.71 4.80
CA LEU A 150 -7.36 10.46 5.18
C LEU A 150 -6.59 9.68 4.11
N VAL A 151 -5.33 10.07 3.91
CA VAL A 151 -4.31 9.25 3.25
C VAL A 151 -3.40 8.67 4.32
N LEU A 152 -3.38 7.35 4.41
CA LEU A 152 -2.59 6.59 5.38
C LEU A 152 -1.31 6.06 4.73
N LEU A 153 -0.19 6.15 5.43
CA LEU A 153 1.09 5.63 4.96
C LEU A 153 1.87 4.99 6.10
N VAL A 154 2.31 3.74 5.88
CA VAL A 154 3.26 3.04 6.76
C VAL A 154 4.68 3.39 6.33
N CYS A 155 5.46 3.87 7.29
CA CYS A 155 6.88 4.19 7.12
C CYS A 155 7.72 3.32 8.05
N ASP A 156 7.78 2.02 7.73
CA ASP A 156 8.58 1.07 8.50
C ASP A 156 10.03 1.08 7.99
N GLN A 157 10.96 1.34 8.88
CA GLN A 157 12.37 1.54 8.59
C GLN A 157 13.24 0.98 9.71
N THR A 158 14.56 0.97 9.54
CA THR A 158 15.52 0.41 10.52
C THR A 158 15.32 0.99 11.92
N ARG A 159 15.05 2.29 12.02
CA ARG A 159 14.79 3.00 13.27
C ARG A 159 13.76 4.10 13.09
N GLY A 160 12.89 4.27 14.08
CA GLY A 160 11.90 5.34 14.08
C GLY A 160 10.73 5.10 13.12
N SER A 161 10.31 3.85 12.95
CA SER A 161 9.11 3.48 12.20
C SER A 161 7.86 4.18 12.71
N PHE A 162 6.96 4.55 11.81
CA PHE A 162 5.71 5.21 12.16
C PHE A 162 4.62 4.92 11.12
N LEU A 163 3.38 5.12 11.55
CA LEU A 163 2.20 5.21 10.69
C LEU A 163 1.74 6.67 10.71
N VAL A 164 1.42 7.23 9.55
CA VAL A 164 0.96 8.61 9.44
C VAL A 164 -0.33 8.69 8.64
N ALA A 165 -1.19 9.62 9.04
CA ALA A 165 -2.37 10.05 8.29
C ALA A 165 -2.29 11.53 7.96
N VAL A 166 -2.58 11.86 6.71
CA VAL A 166 -2.71 13.23 6.23
C VAL A 166 -4.09 13.47 5.64
N ASP A 167 -4.57 14.68 5.76
CA ASP A 167 -5.86 15.09 5.22
C ASP A 167 -5.84 15.11 3.69
N THR A 168 -6.84 14.49 3.05
CA THR A 168 -6.94 14.41 1.59
C THR A 168 -7.13 15.78 0.92
N ALA A 169 -7.70 16.75 1.62
CA ALA A 169 -8.03 18.05 1.05
C ALA A 169 -6.80 18.98 0.97
N ASN A 170 -5.96 19.00 2.02
CA ASN A 170 -4.88 19.98 2.15
C ASN A 170 -3.48 19.38 2.44
N GLY A 171 -3.38 18.05 2.68
CA GLY A 171 -2.11 17.39 2.98
C GLY A 171 -1.58 17.67 4.40
N GLU A 172 -2.36 18.27 5.29
CA GLU A 172 -1.99 18.47 6.68
C GLU A 172 -1.99 17.17 7.46
N ARG A 173 -0.98 16.97 8.30
CA ARG A 173 -0.92 15.79 9.16
C ARG A 173 -2.04 15.81 10.20
N ARG A 174 -2.92 14.82 10.16
CA ARG A 174 -3.99 14.60 11.13
C ARG A 174 -3.45 13.92 12.39
N TRP A 175 -2.65 12.87 12.20
CA TRP A 175 -1.96 12.18 13.29
C TRP A 175 -0.72 11.44 12.76
N GLN A 176 0.16 11.06 13.69
CA GLN A 176 1.31 10.19 13.44
C GLN A 176 1.57 9.35 14.67
N THR A 177 1.60 8.03 14.50
CA THR A 177 1.80 7.07 15.58
C THR A 177 3.14 6.39 15.42
N PRO A 178 4.05 6.52 16.39
CA PRO A 178 5.29 5.77 16.43
C PRO A 178 5.02 4.26 16.47
N ARG A 179 5.87 3.48 15.80
CA ARG A 179 5.80 2.02 15.75
C ARG A 179 7.09 1.42 16.33
N PRO A 180 7.31 1.51 17.67
CA PRO A 180 8.53 1.04 18.29
C PRO A 180 8.67 -0.47 18.13
N GLY A 181 9.90 -0.93 17.83
CA GLY A 181 10.19 -2.35 17.61
C GLY A 181 9.83 -2.89 16.22
N ARG A 182 9.02 -2.15 15.43
CA ARG A 182 8.75 -2.49 14.02
C ARG A 182 9.91 -1.98 13.20
N LYS A 183 10.53 -2.91 12.49
CA LYS A 183 11.63 -2.64 11.57
C LYS A 183 11.11 -2.59 10.14
N GLU A 184 11.99 -2.65 9.19
CA GLU A 184 11.71 -2.59 7.76
C GLU A 184 10.58 -3.51 7.32
N SER A 185 9.62 -2.96 6.62
CA SER A 185 8.56 -3.69 5.93
C SER A 185 8.20 -2.99 4.63
N TRP A 186 7.64 -3.76 3.70
CA TRP A 186 7.21 -3.27 2.38
C TRP A 186 5.73 -3.55 2.15
N ALA A 187 5.06 -4.13 3.14
CA ALA A 187 3.65 -4.50 3.08
C ALA A 187 2.74 -3.26 3.06
N THR A 188 1.87 -3.18 2.08
CA THR A 188 0.83 -2.15 2.04
C THR A 188 -0.28 -2.50 3.04
N PRO A 189 -0.74 -1.54 3.87
CA PRO A 189 -1.79 -1.79 4.85
C PRO A 189 -3.14 -2.06 4.21
N VAL A 190 -4.04 -2.70 4.97
CA VAL A 190 -5.43 -2.91 4.60
C VAL A 190 -6.36 -2.27 5.63
N LEU A 191 -7.58 -2.00 5.22
CA LEU A 191 -8.61 -1.36 6.05
C LEU A 191 -9.62 -2.40 6.55
N TYR A 192 -10.11 -2.20 7.77
CA TYR A 192 -11.14 -3.06 8.34
C TYR A 192 -12.16 -2.26 9.16
N PRO A 193 -13.47 -2.57 9.03
CA PRO A 193 -14.07 -3.29 7.91
C PRO A 193 -13.84 -2.60 6.55
N ALA A 194 -13.89 -3.37 5.44
CA ALA A 194 -13.54 -2.84 4.13
C ALA A 194 -14.44 -1.69 3.65
N GLU A 195 -15.76 -1.77 3.95
CA GLU A 195 -16.77 -0.81 3.46
C GLU A 195 -16.87 0.45 4.33
N ARG A 196 -16.58 0.33 5.63
CA ARG A 196 -16.60 1.43 6.60
C ARG A 196 -15.44 1.25 7.57
N PRO A 197 -14.23 1.55 7.14
CA PRO A 197 -13.05 1.26 7.92
C PRO A 197 -13.02 2.07 9.23
N THR A 198 -12.87 1.34 10.33
CA THR A 198 -12.56 1.89 11.64
C THR A 198 -11.13 1.59 12.06
N SER A 199 -10.50 0.60 11.41
CA SER A 199 -9.13 0.21 11.69
C SER A 199 -8.30 0.12 10.42
N VAL A 200 -7.02 0.44 10.53
CA VAL A 200 -5.98 0.12 9.56
C VAL A 200 -5.11 -0.99 10.12
N ILE A 201 -4.93 -2.05 9.34
CA ILE A 201 -4.13 -3.20 9.71
C ILE A 201 -2.81 -3.14 8.95
N THR A 202 -1.71 -3.21 9.67
CA THR A 202 -0.35 -3.15 9.14
C THR A 202 0.38 -4.45 9.41
N PHE A 203 1.26 -4.84 8.50
CA PHE A 203 2.16 -5.96 8.70
C PHE A 203 3.59 -5.41 8.71
N GLY A 204 4.14 -5.24 9.91
CA GLY A 204 5.53 -4.86 10.14
C GLY A 204 6.40 -6.08 10.43
N SER A 205 7.72 -5.88 10.48
CA SER A 205 8.67 -6.95 10.80
C SER A 205 8.42 -7.51 12.20
N GLY A 206 8.05 -8.77 12.26
CA GLY A 206 7.71 -9.49 13.49
C GLY A 206 6.32 -9.25 14.07
N TRP A 207 5.47 -8.40 13.44
CA TRP A 207 4.22 -7.93 14.04
C TRP A 207 3.12 -7.70 13.01
N VAL A 208 1.90 -8.02 13.40
CA VAL A 208 0.69 -7.47 12.77
C VAL A 208 0.02 -6.56 13.78
N ASP A 209 -0.33 -5.36 13.37
CA ASP A 209 -0.90 -4.34 14.25
C ASP A 209 -2.21 -3.80 13.68
N GLY A 210 -3.15 -3.46 14.57
CA GLY A 210 -4.34 -2.70 14.27
C GLY A 210 -4.31 -1.33 14.91
N TYR A 211 -4.66 -0.30 14.12
CA TYR A 211 -4.74 1.09 14.58
C TYR A 211 -6.11 1.66 14.25
N ASP A 212 -6.63 2.51 15.10
CA ASP A 212 -7.81 3.30 14.79
C ASP A 212 -7.53 4.25 13.63
N VAL A 213 -8.42 4.29 12.63
CA VAL A 213 -8.22 5.09 11.42
C VAL A 213 -8.25 6.59 11.71
N GLU A 214 -9.15 7.04 12.59
CA GLU A 214 -9.39 8.47 12.84
C GLU A 214 -8.33 9.08 13.76
N THR A 215 -7.86 8.31 14.73
CA THR A 215 -6.97 8.81 15.79
C THR A 215 -5.54 8.32 15.70
N GLY A 216 -5.31 7.21 15.00
CA GLY A 216 -4.03 6.50 14.97
C GLY A 216 -3.71 5.77 16.26
N GLU A 217 -4.67 5.61 17.18
CA GLU A 217 -4.50 4.84 18.41
C GLU A 217 -4.16 3.39 18.09
N HIS A 218 -3.13 2.85 18.74
CA HIS A 218 -2.78 1.44 18.63
C HIS A 218 -3.78 0.60 19.41
N LEU A 219 -4.55 -0.22 18.70
CA LEU A 219 -5.67 -0.98 19.27
C LEU A 219 -5.25 -2.37 19.75
N TRP A 220 -4.45 -3.06 18.94
CA TRP A 220 -3.99 -4.41 19.20
C TRP A 220 -2.74 -4.75 18.39
N GLU A 221 -2.02 -5.78 18.81
CA GLU A 221 -0.86 -6.34 18.12
C GLU A 221 -0.84 -7.87 18.20
N LEU A 222 -0.29 -8.49 17.17
CA LEU A 222 0.03 -9.92 17.11
C LEU A 222 1.53 -10.06 16.87
N PRO A 223 2.30 -10.45 17.89
CA PRO A 223 3.72 -10.69 17.76
C PRO A 223 4.05 -12.07 17.17
N GLY A 224 5.31 -12.27 16.82
CA GLY A 224 5.84 -13.59 16.43
C GLY A 224 5.56 -13.96 14.98
N VAL A 225 5.06 -13.03 14.17
CA VAL A 225 4.96 -13.22 12.71
C VAL A 225 6.31 -12.91 12.05
N GLY A 226 6.52 -13.40 10.82
CA GLY A 226 7.82 -13.31 10.13
C GLY A 226 8.39 -11.90 9.97
N GLU A 227 9.69 -11.84 9.83
CA GLU A 227 10.42 -10.58 9.57
C GLU A 227 10.39 -10.20 8.09
N ALA A 228 10.68 -8.92 7.82
CA ALA A 228 10.82 -8.36 6.47
C ALA A 228 9.62 -8.66 5.53
N PRO A 229 8.36 -8.38 5.94
CA PRO A 229 7.19 -8.71 5.15
C PRO A 229 7.11 -7.86 3.88
N VAL A 230 6.90 -8.53 2.76
CA VAL A 230 6.60 -7.93 1.45
C VAL A 230 5.12 -8.11 1.10
N ALA A 231 4.56 -9.25 1.46
CA ALA A 231 3.16 -9.57 1.20
C ALA A 231 2.25 -8.72 2.07
N SER A 232 1.28 -8.06 1.43
CA SER A 232 0.25 -7.30 2.16
C SER A 232 -0.78 -8.24 2.79
N PRO A 233 -1.31 -7.91 3.97
CA PRO A 233 -2.46 -8.62 4.53
C PRO A 233 -3.63 -8.61 3.55
N THR A 234 -4.45 -9.65 3.58
CA THR A 234 -5.70 -9.70 2.82
C THR A 234 -6.84 -10.00 3.77
N VAL A 235 -7.89 -9.18 3.73
CA VAL A 235 -9.08 -9.34 4.56
C VAL A 235 -10.26 -9.76 3.68
N SER A 236 -10.99 -10.79 4.10
CA SER A 236 -12.22 -11.25 3.47
C SER A 236 -13.25 -11.63 4.53
N GLY A 237 -14.33 -10.86 4.61
CA GLY A 237 -15.31 -10.99 5.68
C GLY A 237 -14.67 -10.79 7.06
N SER A 238 -14.75 -11.80 7.92
CA SER A 238 -14.12 -11.80 9.26
C SER A 238 -12.75 -12.48 9.31
N MET A 239 -12.19 -12.87 8.16
CA MET A 239 -10.88 -13.52 8.10
C MET A 239 -9.82 -12.55 7.60
N MET A 240 -8.65 -12.63 8.19
CA MET A 240 -7.42 -12.02 7.69
C MET A 240 -6.42 -13.13 7.32
N VAL A 241 -5.82 -12.99 6.15
CA VAL A 241 -4.76 -13.88 5.68
C VAL A 241 -3.47 -13.07 5.56
N ILE A 242 -2.43 -13.55 6.19
CA ILE A 242 -1.07 -13.02 6.07
C ILE A 242 -0.16 -14.13 5.51
N ASN A 243 0.78 -13.74 4.67
CA ASN A 243 1.82 -14.63 4.18
C ASN A 243 3.16 -14.21 4.81
N VAL A 244 3.72 -15.11 5.59
CA VAL A 244 4.93 -14.87 6.34
C VAL A 244 6.10 -15.56 5.64
N PRO A 245 7.11 -14.82 5.16
CA PRO A 245 8.33 -15.44 4.69
C PRO A 245 9.04 -16.10 5.87
N ASN A 246 9.31 -17.39 5.76
CA ASN A 246 10.08 -18.11 6.78
C ASN A 246 11.59 -17.95 6.46
N HIS A 247 12.21 -16.92 7.00
CA HIS A 247 13.67 -16.74 6.97
C HIS A 247 14.36 -17.26 8.22
N SER A 248 13.70 -18.11 9.00
CA SER A 248 14.16 -18.54 10.33
C SER A 248 15.28 -19.56 10.28
N SER A 249 16.51 -19.14 9.98
CA SER A 249 17.67 -19.84 10.51
C SER A 249 18.16 -19.29 11.86
N GLU A 250 17.64 -18.14 12.33
CA GLU A 250 18.15 -17.46 13.53
C GLU A 250 17.11 -17.18 14.63
N TYR A 251 15.81 -17.29 14.35
CA TYR A 251 14.78 -17.12 15.37
C TYR A 251 13.85 -18.33 15.37
N PRO A 252 13.82 -19.10 16.48
CA PRO A 252 12.80 -20.11 16.67
C PRO A 252 11.45 -19.40 16.86
N TYR A 253 10.73 -19.16 15.75
CA TYR A 253 9.31 -18.85 15.89
C TYR A 253 8.64 -20.04 16.58
N PRO A 254 7.71 -19.82 17.51
CA PRO A 254 6.82 -20.89 17.89
C PRO A 254 6.28 -21.51 16.60
N ALA A 255 6.24 -22.82 16.53
CA ALA A 255 5.70 -23.50 15.36
C ALA A 255 4.36 -22.85 15.02
N THR A 256 4.09 -22.64 13.73
CA THR A 256 2.85 -22.00 13.28
C THR A 256 1.64 -22.57 14.01
N ASP A 257 1.69 -23.87 14.32
CA ASP A 257 0.68 -24.61 15.07
C ASP A 257 0.53 -24.14 16.52
N GLU A 258 1.63 -23.71 17.19
CA GLU A 258 1.59 -23.20 18.57
C GLU A 258 1.02 -21.78 18.58
N LEU A 259 1.43 -20.91 17.64
CA LEU A 259 0.93 -19.55 17.52
C LEU A 259 -0.57 -19.55 17.16
N PHE A 260 -0.97 -20.40 16.21
CA PHE A 260 -2.38 -20.58 15.85
C PHE A 260 -3.20 -21.15 17.03
N ALA A 261 -2.66 -22.10 17.77
CA ALA A 261 -3.36 -22.69 18.92
C ALA A 261 -3.59 -21.72 20.08
N GLU A 262 -2.74 -20.68 20.19
CA GLU A 262 -2.89 -19.64 21.21
C GLU A 262 -3.91 -18.58 20.81
N VAL A 263 -4.05 -18.28 19.52
CA VAL A 263 -4.89 -17.21 19.00
C VAL A 263 -6.23 -17.73 18.47
N ASP A 264 -6.27 -18.97 17.94
CA ASP A 264 -7.48 -19.68 17.50
C ASP A 264 -8.27 -20.19 18.73
N GLY A 265 -9.01 -19.28 19.35
CA GLY A 265 -9.77 -19.56 20.58
C GLY A 265 -10.87 -20.59 20.41
N ASN A 266 -11.43 -20.73 19.22
CA ASN A 266 -12.49 -21.68 18.89
C ASN A 266 -11.95 -22.99 18.29
N ARG A 267 -10.66 -23.06 17.97
CA ARG A 267 -9.92 -24.20 17.40
C ARG A 267 -10.49 -24.73 16.08
N ASP A 268 -10.93 -23.83 15.22
CA ASP A 268 -11.45 -24.19 13.89
C ASP A 268 -10.35 -24.19 12.80
N GLY A 269 -9.10 -23.92 13.17
CA GLY A 269 -7.96 -23.84 12.27
C GLY A 269 -7.89 -22.52 11.50
N ARG A 270 -8.60 -21.49 11.98
CA ARG A 270 -8.65 -20.16 11.38
C ARG A 270 -8.57 -19.11 12.49
N VAL A 271 -7.90 -18.00 12.22
CA VAL A 271 -7.89 -16.87 13.16
C VAL A 271 -8.82 -15.78 12.64
N SER A 272 -9.90 -15.53 13.35
CA SER A 272 -10.84 -14.46 13.05
C SER A 272 -10.40 -13.14 13.69
N VAL A 273 -10.87 -12.00 13.16
CA VAL A 273 -10.58 -10.68 13.73
C VAL A 273 -11.14 -10.54 15.16
N SER A 274 -12.24 -11.24 15.48
CA SER A 274 -12.78 -11.27 16.84
C SER A 274 -11.89 -12.02 17.83
N GLU A 275 -11.11 -12.98 17.36
CA GLU A 275 -10.13 -13.70 18.20
C GLU A 275 -8.88 -12.85 18.44
N LEU A 276 -8.51 -11.99 17.49
CA LEU A 276 -7.44 -11.00 17.67
C LEU A 276 -7.82 -9.89 18.65
N SER A 277 -9.09 -9.51 18.74
CA SER A 277 -9.57 -8.46 19.64
C SER A 277 -9.65 -8.89 21.13
N GLY A 278 -9.43 -10.16 21.42
CA GLY A 278 -9.39 -10.73 22.78
C GLY A 278 -7.98 -10.89 23.37
N ILE A 279 -6.94 -10.47 22.62
CA ILE A 279 -5.56 -10.51 23.12
C ILE A 279 -5.35 -9.25 23.97
N PRO A 280 -4.93 -9.39 25.25
CA PRO A 280 -4.76 -8.27 26.19
C PRO A 280 -3.62 -7.33 25.81
#